data_8891f0071678acb42099be1980c8017d
#
_entry.id   8891f0071678acb42099be1980c8017d
#
_cell.length_a   1.000
_cell.length_b   1.000
_cell.length_c   1.000
_cell.angle_alpha   90.00
_cell.angle_beta   90.00
_cell.angle_gamma   90.00
#
_symmetry.space_group_name_H-M   'P 1'
#
loop_
_entity.id
_entity.type
_entity.pdbx_description
1 polymer ?
#
loop_
_entity_poly.entity_id
_entity_poly.type
_entity_poly.pdbx_seq_one_letter_code
_entity_poly.pdbx_strand_id
1 'polypeptide(L)'
;MLKKFVPSFIVLASSLFSLSAIAQNAQEPAPDNDISASAVLATRPWEFGPFLQGGVGVGDRSDFSFTSAGARLGKVITNQHLPGFIRGQFEYAGELMPYWQSFTPAPHLQETKYEFDGQTGSALLPYNGGTFSGVSITPIILRWDLKPTKKIAPWVQGAGGLIWTNHKYPPDIIVEHGQPGGTSVWNFTPQFGVGFHYFVRPRQSLTFAANAIHISSASLGDRNPGVNASVQFQIGYTWWK
;
A
#
# COMPACT_ATOMS: atom_id res chain seq x y z
N MET A 1 -10.15 13.70 -36.76
CA MET A 1 -9.74 14.81 -35.87
C MET A 1 -9.39 14.24 -34.49
N LEU A 2 -8.11 13.96 -34.24
CA LEU A 2 -7.62 13.42 -32.96
C LEU A 2 -7.38 14.61 -32.00
N LYS A 3 -8.20 14.75 -30.96
CA LYS A 3 -7.88 15.62 -29.83
C LYS A 3 -6.87 14.92 -28.91
N LYS A 4 -5.64 15.43 -28.90
CA LYS A 4 -4.59 15.01 -27.97
C LYS A 4 -5.00 15.45 -26.56
N PHE A 5 -5.26 14.48 -25.68
CA PHE A 5 -5.37 14.71 -24.25
C PHE A 5 -3.93 14.78 -23.68
N VAL A 6 -3.51 15.95 -23.25
CA VAL A 6 -2.29 16.14 -22.47
C VAL A 6 -2.70 16.10 -21.00
N PRO A 7 -2.22 15.17 -20.20
CA PRO A 7 -2.56 15.14 -18.78
C PRO A 7 -1.77 16.26 -18.06
N SER A 8 -2.51 17.16 -17.42
CA SER A 8 -1.96 18.22 -16.56
C SER A 8 -1.43 17.64 -15.25
N PHE A 9 -0.26 17.02 -15.30
CA PHE A 9 0.39 16.39 -14.13
C PHE A 9 1.40 17.32 -13.41
N ILE A 10 1.54 18.61 -13.83
CA ILE A 10 2.66 19.48 -13.39
C ILE A 10 2.28 20.45 -12.25
N VAL A 11 1.03 20.60 -11.87
CA VAL A 11 0.64 21.67 -10.93
C VAL A 11 0.64 21.26 -9.45
N LEU A 12 0.68 19.97 -9.11
CA LEU A 12 0.63 19.54 -7.70
C LEU A 12 1.99 19.40 -7.01
N ALA A 13 3.09 19.41 -7.75
CA ALA A 13 4.43 19.25 -7.17
C ALA A 13 5.03 20.51 -6.56
N SER A 14 4.55 21.68 -6.94
CA SER A 14 5.13 22.97 -6.51
C SER A 14 4.58 23.54 -5.18
N SER A 15 3.44 23.04 -4.69
CA SER A 15 2.85 23.54 -3.43
C SER A 15 3.32 22.81 -2.16
N LEU A 16 4.05 21.70 -2.28
CA LEU A 16 4.54 20.94 -1.12
C LEU A 16 5.88 21.47 -0.57
N PHE A 17 6.56 22.36 -1.28
CA PHE A 17 7.85 22.90 -0.82
C PHE A 17 7.75 24.16 0.04
N SER A 18 6.61 24.79 0.15
CA SER A 18 6.43 26.07 0.89
C SER A 18 6.09 25.91 2.38
N LEU A 19 5.88 24.72 2.89
CA LEU A 19 5.56 24.45 4.31
C LEU A 19 6.80 24.34 5.21
N SER A 20 8.01 24.44 4.65
CA SER A 20 9.26 24.31 5.42
C SER A 20 9.72 25.61 6.12
N ALA A 21 9.07 26.74 5.89
CA ALA A 21 9.57 28.05 6.32
C ALA A 21 9.03 28.55 7.68
N ILE A 22 8.06 27.88 8.30
CA ILE A 22 7.41 28.42 9.53
C ILE A 22 7.93 27.79 10.84
N ALA A 23 8.82 26.79 10.77
CA ALA A 23 9.32 26.09 11.96
C ALA A 23 10.73 26.48 12.43
N GLN A 24 11.26 27.63 12.04
CA GLN A 24 12.70 27.97 12.25
C GLN A 24 13.05 28.81 13.48
N ASN A 25 12.17 29.05 14.44
CA ASN A 25 12.50 29.88 15.63
C ASN A 25 12.32 29.19 17.00
N ALA A 26 12.41 27.88 17.09
CA ALA A 26 12.69 27.23 18.35
C ALA A 26 14.18 26.88 18.38
N GLN A 27 14.95 27.50 19.25
CA GLN A 27 16.37 27.25 19.47
C GLN A 27 16.51 25.81 19.99
N GLU A 28 16.70 24.86 19.05
CA GLU A 28 16.96 23.45 19.37
C GLU A 28 18.32 23.33 20.08
N PRO A 29 18.43 22.47 21.11
CA PRO A 29 19.73 22.09 21.66
C PRO A 29 20.60 21.57 20.51
N ALA A 30 21.89 21.96 20.53
CA ALA A 30 22.87 21.65 19.50
C ALA A 30 22.71 20.21 18.99
N PRO A 31 22.59 19.99 17.69
CA PRO A 31 22.27 18.68 17.16
C PRO A 31 23.39 17.72 17.54
N ASP A 32 23.02 16.65 18.23
CA ASP A 32 23.85 15.46 18.29
C ASP A 32 23.99 14.96 16.84
N ASN A 33 25.10 15.30 16.19
CA ASN A 33 25.35 15.06 14.77
C ASN A 33 25.51 13.56 14.44
N ASP A 34 25.35 12.70 15.42
CA ASP A 34 25.44 11.26 15.19
C ASP A 34 24.11 10.71 14.66
N ILE A 35 24.04 10.48 13.36
CA ILE A 35 22.93 9.78 12.70
C ILE A 35 22.99 8.33 13.16
N SER A 36 22.23 8.00 14.20
CA SER A 36 22.11 6.65 14.71
C SER A 36 20.67 6.18 14.72
N ALA A 37 20.33 5.28 13.81
CA ALA A 37 19.02 4.63 13.77
C ALA A 37 18.70 3.95 15.09
N SER A 38 19.70 3.29 15.72
CA SER A 38 19.50 2.63 17.01
C SER A 38 19.19 3.59 18.15
N ALA A 39 19.85 4.76 18.18
CA ALA A 39 19.60 5.78 19.22
C ALA A 39 18.18 6.37 19.05
N VAL A 40 17.76 6.65 17.84
CA VAL A 40 16.40 7.15 17.56
C VAL A 40 15.36 6.12 17.98
N LEU A 41 15.47 4.89 17.51
CA LEU A 41 14.48 3.85 17.79
C LEU A 41 14.43 3.44 19.27
N ALA A 42 15.56 3.53 20.00
CA ALA A 42 15.61 3.27 21.45
C ALA A 42 14.75 4.26 22.27
N THR A 43 14.46 5.44 21.75
CA THR A 43 13.56 6.42 22.41
C THR A 43 12.08 6.07 22.26
N ARG A 44 11.74 5.01 21.54
CA ARG A 44 10.37 4.62 21.20
C ARG A 44 9.58 5.79 20.59
N PRO A 45 10.07 6.34 19.46
CA PRO A 45 9.50 7.55 18.90
C PRO A 45 8.14 7.29 18.26
N TRP A 46 7.41 8.37 17.99
CA TRP A 46 6.40 8.39 16.95
C TRP A 46 7.06 8.50 15.58
N GLU A 47 6.53 7.79 14.60
CA GLU A 47 6.84 8.01 13.19
C GLU A 47 5.64 8.62 12.46
N PHE A 48 5.90 9.52 11.52
CA PHE A 48 4.88 10.00 10.60
C PHE A 48 5.53 10.47 9.29
N GLY A 49 4.81 10.34 8.21
CA GLY A 49 5.31 10.82 6.92
C GLY A 49 4.48 10.37 5.72
N PRO A 50 4.66 11.05 4.58
CA PRO A 50 4.03 10.69 3.33
C PRO A 50 4.75 9.52 2.66
N PHE A 51 4.02 8.83 1.79
CA PHE A 51 4.58 7.82 0.91
C PHE A 51 3.86 7.76 -0.45
N LEU A 52 4.56 7.21 -1.41
CA LEU A 52 4.04 6.77 -2.70
C LEU A 52 4.23 5.26 -2.81
N GLN A 53 3.29 4.60 -3.43
CA GLN A 53 3.34 3.16 -3.63
C GLN A 53 2.84 2.81 -5.03
N GLY A 54 3.46 1.82 -5.67
CA GLY A 54 3.03 1.33 -6.97
C GLY A 54 3.52 -0.09 -7.21
N GLY A 55 2.85 -0.81 -8.10
CA GLY A 55 3.20 -2.19 -8.38
C GLY A 55 2.29 -2.86 -9.39
N VAL A 56 2.38 -4.18 -9.43
CA VAL A 56 1.66 -5.01 -10.40
C VAL A 56 0.96 -6.17 -9.71
N GLY A 57 -0.12 -6.63 -10.31
CA GLY A 57 -0.78 -7.86 -9.88
C GLY A 57 0.08 -9.10 -10.14
N VAL A 58 -0.26 -10.20 -9.50
CA VAL A 58 0.43 -11.49 -9.68
C VAL A 58 -0.55 -12.59 -10.07
N GLY A 59 -0.04 -13.64 -10.74
CA GLY A 59 -0.86 -14.74 -11.25
C GLY A 59 -1.88 -14.23 -12.28
N ASP A 60 -3.13 -14.57 -12.08
CA ASP A 60 -4.25 -14.18 -12.97
C ASP A 60 -4.51 -12.65 -13.02
N ARG A 61 -3.78 -11.88 -12.24
CA ARG A 61 -3.86 -10.40 -12.18
C ARG A 61 -2.58 -9.72 -12.66
N SER A 62 -1.71 -10.43 -13.38
CA SER A 62 -0.42 -9.90 -13.86
C SER A 62 -0.55 -8.72 -14.84
N ASP A 63 -1.71 -8.54 -15.42
CA ASP A 63 -2.09 -7.43 -16.29
C ASP A 63 -2.66 -6.20 -15.52
N PHE A 64 -2.80 -6.31 -14.20
CA PHE A 64 -3.20 -5.18 -13.36
C PHE A 64 -1.98 -4.41 -12.87
N SER A 65 -2.09 -3.09 -12.84
CA SER A 65 -1.11 -2.25 -12.17
C SER A 65 -1.78 -1.31 -11.16
N PHE A 66 -1.00 -0.85 -10.20
CA PHE A 66 -1.48 -0.10 -9.04
C PHE A 66 -0.63 1.13 -8.80
N THR A 67 -1.25 2.20 -8.35
CA THR A 67 -0.57 3.38 -7.82
C THR A 67 -1.37 3.97 -6.66
N SER A 68 -0.68 4.42 -5.63
CA SER A 68 -1.31 5.07 -4.49
C SER A 68 -0.37 6.08 -3.84
N ALA A 69 -0.97 7.02 -3.12
CA ALA A 69 -0.27 7.99 -2.30
C ALA A 69 -0.99 8.15 -0.96
N GLY A 70 -0.22 8.26 0.09
CA GLY A 70 -0.79 8.34 1.43
C GLY A 70 0.17 8.89 2.47
N ALA A 71 -0.28 8.77 3.71
CA ALA A 71 0.50 9.11 4.89
C ALA A 71 0.40 7.99 5.93
N ARG A 72 1.47 7.86 6.70
CA ARG A 72 1.63 6.90 7.79
C ARG A 72 1.79 7.62 9.11
N LEU A 73 1.21 7.04 10.16
CA LEU A 73 1.45 7.40 11.55
C LEU A 73 1.71 6.11 12.32
N GLY A 74 2.82 6.04 13.05
CA GLY A 74 3.21 4.88 13.83
C GLY A 74 3.81 5.25 15.18
N LYS A 75 3.92 4.26 16.04
CA LYS A 75 4.54 4.35 17.37
C LYS A 75 5.32 3.10 17.67
N VAL A 76 6.60 3.26 17.94
CA VAL A 76 7.40 2.20 18.54
C VAL A 76 6.93 1.99 19.98
N ILE A 77 6.43 0.79 20.29
CA ILE A 77 5.76 0.51 21.57
C ILE A 77 6.62 -0.27 22.55
N THR A 78 7.61 -1.02 22.08
CA THR A 78 8.47 -1.82 22.98
C THR A 78 9.93 -1.40 22.92
N ASN A 79 10.69 -1.80 23.92
CA ASN A 79 12.15 -1.80 23.86
C ASN A 79 12.62 -2.98 23.01
N GLN A 80 13.89 -2.99 22.62
CA GLN A 80 14.47 -4.13 21.92
C GLN A 80 14.49 -5.37 22.81
N HIS A 81 14.03 -6.50 22.25
CA HIS A 81 14.07 -7.83 22.88
C HIS A 81 14.33 -8.90 21.85
N LEU A 82 14.41 -10.14 22.29
CA LEU A 82 14.89 -11.30 21.56
C LEU A 82 16.39 -11.26 21.26
N PRO A 83 17.04 -12.42 21.15
CA PRO A 83 18.48 -12.52 20.88
C PRO A 83 18.79 -12.58 19.38
N GLY A 84 20.07 -12.39 19.05
CA GLY A 84 20.62 -12.66 17.73
C GLY A 84 20.07 -11.77 16.61
N PHE A 85 19.84 -12.36 15.46
CA PHE A 85 19.39 -11.66 14.23
C PHE A 85 17.91 -11.24 14.28
N ILE A 86 17.10 -11.90 15.11
CA ILE A 86 15.68 -11.54 15.31
C ILE A 86 15.50 -10.47 16.40
N ARG A 87 16.59 -9.99 17.01
CA ARG A 87 16.52 -8.89 17.97
C ARG A 87 15.86 -7.69 17.34
N GLY A 88 14.85 -7.15 18.01
CA GLY A 88 14.08 -6.04 17.48
C GLY A 88 13.08 -5.49 18.49
N GLN A 89 12.20 -4.66 18.02
CA GLN A 89 11.18 -3.97 18.80
C GLN A 89 9.88 -3.90 18.01
N PHE A 90 8.80 -3.78 18.73
CA PHE A 90 7.46 -3.76 18.14
C PHE A 90 7.01 -2.32 17.88
N GLU A 91 6.45 -2.11 16.70
CA GLU A 91 5.79 -0.88 16.30
C GLU A 91 4.35 -1.17 15.90
N TYR A 92 3.44 -0.29 16.28
CA TYR A 92 2.08 -0.22 15.79
C TYR A 92 1.90 1.01 14.92
N ALA A 93 1.30 0.86 13.76
CA ALA A 93 1.06 1.96 12.84
C ALA A 93 -0.28 1.86 12.12
N GLY A 94 -0.66 2.96 11.47
CA GLY A 94 -1.75 3.03 10.53
C GLY A 94 -1.39 3.88 9.30
N GLU A 95 -2.06 3.62 8.20
CA GLU A 95 -1.91 4.34 6.94
C GLU A 95 -3.25 4.82 6.41
N LEU A 96 -3.27 6.00 5.82
CA LEU A 96 -4.38 6.54 5.05
C LEU A 96 -3.89 6.85 3.65
N MET A 97 -4.54 6.28 2.64
CA MET A 97 -4.27 6.49 1.22
C MET A 97 -5.48 7.17 0.57
N PRO A 98 -5.53 8.52 0.53
CA PRO A 98 -6.61 9.26 -0.11
C PRO A 98 -6.58 9.14 -1.63
N TYR A 99 -5.47 8.70 -2.19
CA TYR A 99 -5.32 8.40 -3.59
C TYR A 99 -4.92 6.94 -3.76
N TRP A 100 -5.75 6.18 -4.46
CA TRP A 100 -5.48 4.82 -4.90
C TRP A 100 -6.09 4.59 -6.27
N GLN A 101 -5.34 3.99 -7.17
CA GLN A 101 -5.83 3.58 -8.48
C GLN A 101 -5.34 2.18 -8.83
N SER A 102 -6.20 1.45 -9.52
CA SER A 102 -5.85 0.22 -10.25
C SER A 102 -6.18 0.40 -11.71
N PHE A 103 -5.24 0.03 -12.55
CA PHE A 103 -5.40 -0.02 -13.99
C PHE A 103 -5.49 -1.48 -14.39
N THR A 104 -6.61 -1.86 -14.97
CA THR A 104 -6.90 -3.20 -15.47
C THR A 104 -7.10 -3.15 -16.98
N PRO A 105 -7.11 -4.28 -17.71
CA PRO A 105 -7.41 -4.27 -19.14
C PRO A 105 -8.67 -3.46 -19.47
N ALA A 106 -8.69 -2.84 -20.63
CA ALA A 106 -9.84 -2.06 -21.08
C ALA A 106 -11.10 -2.95 -21.21
N PRO A 107 -12.31 -2.38 -21.13
CA PRO A 107 -13.54 -3.14 -21.34
C PRO A 107 -13.52 -3.86 -22.69
N HIS A 108 -13.84 -5.16 -22.69
CA HIS A 108 -13.88 -6.01 -23.88
C HIS A 108 -14.84 -7.18 -23.67
N LEU A 109 -15.13 -7.91 -24.74
CA LEU A 109 -15.85 -9.18 -24.65
C LEU A 109 -14.83 -10.28 -24.41
N GLN A 110 -15.04 -11.07 -23.37
CA GLN A 110 -14.20 -12.20 -22.99
C GLN A 110 -14.98 -13.50 -23.18
N GLU A 111 -14.38 -14.47 -23.86
CA GLU A 111 -14.93 -15.81 -23.93
C GLU A 111 -14.76 -16.49 -22.55
N THR A 112 -15.87 -16.80 -21.93
CA THR A 112 -15.90 -17.44 -20.61
C THR A 112 -16.53 -18.82 -20.75
N LYS A 113 -15.81 -19.83 -20.29
CA LYS A 113 -16.33 -21.19 -20.21
C LYS A 113 -17.17 -21.34 -18.94
N TYR A 114 -18.28 -21.98 -19.05
CA TYR A 114 -19.17 -22.29 -17.92
C TYR A 114 -19.62 -23.76 -17.98
N GLU A 115 -19.97 -24.30 -16.84
CA GLU A 115 -20.59 -25.60 -16.71
C GLU A 115 -21.97 -25.40 -16.09
N PHE A 116 -22.99 -25.93 -16.79
CA PHE A 116 -24.37 -25.90 -16.30
C PHE A 116 -24.98 -27.26 -16.55
N ASP A 117 -25.55 -27.89 -15.52
CA ASP A 117 -26.19 -29.20 -15.56
C ASP A 117 -25.32 -30.28 -16.25
N GLY A 118 -24.01 -30.29 -15.92
CA GLY A 118 -23.04 -31.23 -16.48
C GLY A 118 -22.66 -31.00 -17.93
N GLN A 119 -23.15 -29.92 -18.57
CA GLN A 119 -22.76 -29.50 -19.92
C GLN A 119 -21.82 -28.31 -19.85
N THR A 120 -20.70 -28.41 -20.57
CA THR A 120 -19.78 -27.28 -20.75
C THR A 120 -20.17 -26.46 -21.94
N GLY A 121 -20.20 -25.14 -21.77
CA GLY A 121 -20.44 -24.17 -22.83
C GLY A 121 -19.44 -23.02 -22.77
N SER A 122 -19.47 -22.16 -23.78
CA SER A 122 -18.78 -20.88 -23.75
C SER A 122 -19.74 -19.75 -24.14
N ALA A 123 -19.54 -18.58 -23.54
CA ALA A 123 -20.27 -17.37 -23.87
C ALA A 123 -19.32 -16.17 -23.90
N LEU A 124 -19.59 -15.22 -24.80
CA LEU A 124 -18.91 -13.93 -24.80
C LEU A 124 -19.59 -13.02 -23.78
N LEU A 125 -18.86 -12.69 -22.74
CA LEU A 125 -19.36 -11.87 -21.64
C LEU A 125 -18.56 -10.57 -21.51
N PRO A 126 -19.19 -9.47 -21.09
CA PRO A 126 -18.49 -8.21 -20.94
C PRO A 126 -17.52 -8.27 -19.74
N TYR A 127 -16.26 -7.98 -20.01
CA TYR A 127 -15.27 -7.68 -18.99
C TYR A 127 -15.28 -6.17 -18.74
N ASN A 128 -15.66 -5.76 -17.53
CA ASN A 128 -15.84 -4.36 -17.17
C ASN A 128 -14.59 -3.75 -16.52
N GLY A 129 -13.45 -3.90 -17.19
CA GLY A 129 -12.16 -3.37 -16.74
C GLY A 129 -12.00 -1.86 -16.97
N GLY A 130 -10.75 -1.40 -16.87
CA GLY A 130 -10.36 -0.01 -17.03
C GLY A 130 -9.70 0.55 -15.78
N THR A 131 -9.92 1.82 -15.48
CA THR A 131 -9.33 2.49 -14.32
C THR A 131 -10.31 2.53 -13.16
N PHE A 132 -9.87 1.99 -12.02
CA PHE A 132 -10.57 2.06 -10.75
C PHE A 132 -9.89 3.08 -9.86
N SER A 133 -10.66 3.91 -9.19
CA SER A 133 -10.18 4.89 -8.21
C SER A 133 -10.76 4.60 -6.83
N GLY A 134 -10.00 4.85 -5.79
CA GLY A 134 -10.43 4.52 -4.44
C GLY A 134 -9.70 5.29 -3.35
N VAL A 135 -10.14 5.03 -2.14
CA VAL A 135 -9.53 5.48 -0.88
C VAL A 135 -9.29 4.26 0.00
N SER A 136 -8.12 4.17 0.59
CA SER A 136 -7.79 3.05 1.48
C SER A 136 -7.33 3.52 2.84
N ILE A 137 -7.74 2.77 3.86
CA ILE A 137 -7.25 2.92 5.23
C ILE A 137 -6.72 1.58 5.71
N THR A 138 -5.53 1.58 6.30
CA THR A 138 -4.90 0.43 6.94
C THR A 138 -4.72 0.75 8.42
N PRO A 139 -5.75 0.54 9.26
CA PRO A 139 -5.70 0.94 10.66
C PRO A 139 -4.80 0.05 11.51
N ILE A 140 -4.50 -1.16 11.05
CA ILE A 140 -3.71 -2.13 11.81
C ILE A 140 -2.47 -2.49 11.00
N ILE A 141 -1.34 -1.99 11.44
CA ILE A 141 -0.02 -2.39 10.96
C ILE A 141 0.79 -2.81 12.18
N LEU A 142 1.22 -4.05 12.19
CA LEU A 142 2.09 -4.62 13.21
C LEU A 142 3.45 -4.84 12.57
N ARG A 143 4.42 -4.05 13.00
CA ARG A 143 5.79 -4.07 12.47
C ARG A 143 6.75 -4.58 13.53
N TRP A 144 7.69 -5.37 13.08
CA TRP A 144 8.86 -5.77 13.83
C TRP A 144 10.08 -5.08 13.25
N ASP A 145 10.59 -4.07 13.93
CA ASP A 145 11.85 -3.40 13.59
C ASP A 145 12.99 -4.26 14.07
N LEU A 146 13.75 -4.80 13.13
CA LEU A 146 14.93 -5.62 13.42
C LEU A 146 16.08 -4.74 13.93
N LYS A 147 17.11 -5.39 14.48
CA LYS A 147 18.30 -4.69 14.99
C LYS A 147 18.86 -3.74 13.93
N PRO A 148 18.86 -2.42 14.20
CA PRO A 148 19.35 -1.45 13.22
C PRO A 148 20.89 -1.44 13.16
N THR A 149 21.40 -1.02 12.02
CA THR A 149 22.79 -0.55 11.87
C THR A 149 22.89 0.94 12.20
N LYS A 150 24.00 1.59 11.86
CA LYS A 150 24.16 3.04 12.09
C LYS A 150 23.07 3.86 11.36
N LYS A 151 22.78 3.51 10.09
CA LYS A 151 21.86 4.30 9.23
C LYS A 151 20.64 3.52 8.74
N ILE A 152 20.64 2.20 8.84
CA ILE A 152 19.59 1.35 8.28
C ILE A 152 18.86 0.62 9.41
N ALA A 153 17.55 0.72 9.42
CA ALA A 153 16.67 -0.03 10.30
C ALA A 153 15.75 -0.91 9.43
N PRO A 154 16.10 -2.20 9.26
CA PRO A 154 15.26 -3.14 8.53
C PRO A 154 14.05 -3.55 9.36
N TRP A 155 12.96 -3.94 8.69
CA TRP A 155 11.74 -4.37 9.35
C TRP A 155 10.94 -5.37 8.52
N VAL A 156 10.02 -6.04 9.19
CA VAL A 156 8.96 -6.88 8.61
C VAL A 156 7.62 -6.46 9.20
N GLN A 157 6.55 -6.55 8.44
CA GLN A 157 5.22 -6.17 8.93
C GLN A 157 4.12 -7.06 8.38
N GLY A 158 3.06 -7.21 9.19
CA GLY A 158 1.76 -7.67 8.78
C GLY A 158 0.74 -6.56 8.96
N ALA A 159 -0.22 -6.45 8.05
CA ALA A 159 -1.21 -5.38 8.14
C ALA A 159 -2.58 -5.81 7.61
N GLY A 160 -3.61 -5.11 8.07
CA GLY A 160 -4.98 -5.27 7.62
C GLY A 160 -5.67 -3.94 7.43
N GLY A 161 -6.29 -3.77 6.29
CA GLY A 161 -6.96 -2.54 5.91
C GLY A 161 -8.25 -2.77 5.14
N LEU A 162 -8.85 -1.66 4.76
CA LEU A 162 -10.06 -1.56 3.95
C LEU A 162 -9.80 -0.61 2.80
N ILE A 163 -10.39 -0.91 1.66
CA ILE A 163 -10.42 -0.02 0.52
C ILE A 163 -11.86 0.15 0.03
N TRP A 164 -12.22 1.37 -0.29
CA TRP A 164 -13.40 1.68 -1.06
C TRP A 164 -13.00 2.07 -2.48
N THR A 165 -13.73 1.55 -3.48
CA THR A 165 -13.51 1.83 -4.90
C THR A 165 -14.77 2.41 -5.54
N ASN A 166 -14.60 3.25 -6.56
CA ASN A 166 -15.69 3.91 -7.28
C ASN A 166 -16.62 2.94 -8.03
N HIS A 167 -16.14 1.74 -8.34
CA HIS A 167 -16.90 0.63 -8.95
C HIS A 167 -16.57 -0.66 -8.22
N LYS A 168 -17.38 -1.71 -8.39
CA LYS A 168 -17.08 -3.04 -7.86
C LYS A 168 -15.72 -3.53 -8.35
N TYR A 169 -14.86 -3.94 -7.44
CA TYR A 169 -13.50 -4.37 -7.71
C TYR A 169 -13.23 -5.76 -7.08
N PRO A 170 -12.54 -6.67 -7.78
CA PRO A 170 -12.01 -6.54 -9.16
C PRO A 170 -13.13 -6.50 -10.21
N PRO A 171 -12.80 -6.22 -11.50
CA PRO A 171 -13.76 -6.33 -12.57
C PRO A 171 -14.48 -7.67 -12.57
N ASP A 172 -15.77 -7.68 -12.89
CA ASP A 172 -16.59 -8.88 -12.87
C ASP A 172 -16.02 -9.96 -13.78
N ILE A 173 -15.89 -11.14 -13.22
CA ILE A 173 -15.53 -12.36 -13.92
C ILE A 173 -16.60 -13.38 -13.58
N ILE A 174 -17.11 -14.10 -14.57
CA ILE A 174 -17.92 -15.29 -14.31
C ILE A 174 -17.00 -16.34 -13.71
N VAL A 175 -17.34 -16.77 -12.51
CA VAL A 175 -16.64 -17.83 -11.84
C VAL A 175 -17.51 -19.06 -11.83
N GLU A 176 -17.90 -19.89 -11.56
CA GLU A 176 -18.70 -21.13 -11.60
C GLU A 176 -20.16 -20.95 -12.07
N HIS A 177 -20.69 -21.91 -12.76
CA HIS A 177 -22.12 -22.09 -13.11
C HIS A 177 -22.83 -20.87 -13.71
N GLY A 178 -22.11 -20.05 -14.48
CA GLY A 178 -22.68 -18.86 -15.11
C GLY A 178 -23.01 -17.71 -14.14
N GLN A 179 -22.55 -17.80 -12.90
CA GLN A 179 -22.73 -16.74 -11.90
C GLN A 179 -21.69 -15.65 -12.09
N PRO A 180 -22.06 -14.36 -12.03
CA PRO A 180 -21.07 -13.28 -12.03
C PRO A 180 -20.15 -13.41 -10.80
N GLY A 181 -18.87 -13.06 -10.97
CA GLY A 181 -17.92 -12.97 -9.86
C GLY A 181 -18.42 -11.99 -8.81
N GLY A 182 -18.40 -12.41 -7.56
CA GLY A 182 -18.81 -11.54 -6.45
C GLY A 182 -17.74 -10.51 -6.16
N THR A 183 -17.99 -9.30 -6.57
CA THR A 183 -17.14 -8.15 -6.31
C THR A 183 -17.86 -7.13 -5.47
N SER A 184 -17.12 -6.27 -4.81
CA SER A 184 -17.64 -5.24 -3.92
C SER A 184 -16.93 -3.91 -4.15
N VAL A 185 -17.59 -2.82 -3.84
CA VAL A 185 -16.94 -1.50 -3.71
C VAL A 185 -16.14 -1.39 -2.42
N TRP A 186 -16.43 -2.24 -1.43
CA TRP A 186 -15.67 -2.36 -0.20
C TRP A 186 -14.89 -3.67 -0.18
N ASN A 187 -13.59 -3.58 -0.01
CA ASN A 187 -12.73 -4.75 0.04
C ASN A 187 -11.76 -4.65 1.22
N PHE A 188 -11.41 -5.80 1.78
CA PHE A 188 -10.32 -5.93 2.74
C PHE A 188 -8.97 -5.96 2.02
N THR A 189 -7.94 -5.42 2.68
CA THR A 189 -6.57 -5.38 2.15
C THR A 189 -5.58 -5.99 3.15
N PRO A 190 -5.66 -7.32 3.42
CA PRO A 190 -4.60 -7.97 4.17
C PRO A 190 -3.28 -7.89 3.40
N GLN A 191 -2.19 -7.62 4.12
CA GLN A 191 -0.89 -7.42 3.50
C GLN A 191 0.25 -7.87 4.40
N PHE A 192 1.33 -8.28 3.75
CA PHE A 192 2.62 -8.57 4.37
C PHE A 192 3.68 -7.72 3.67
N GLY A 193 4.61 -7.15 4.43
CA GLY A 193 5.65 -6.30 3.88
C GLY A 193 7.00 -6.48 4.55
N VAL A 194 8.02 -6.19 3.78
CA VAL A 194 9.40 -6.08 4.25
C VAL A 194 10.00 -4.77 3.77
N GLY A 195 10.92 -4.20 4.53
CA GLY A 195 11.52 -2.95 4.14
C GLY A 195 12.61 -2.47 5.08
N PHE A 196 12.98 -1.23 4.90
CA PHE A 196 13.94 -0.57 5.77
C PHE A 196 13.76 0.95 5.76
N HIS A 197 14.16 1.58 6.85
CA HIS A 197 14.39 3.01 6.97
C HIS A 197 15.87 3.30 6.74
N TYR A 198 16.17 4.25 5.85
CA TYR A 198 17.50 4.79 5.66
C TYR A 198 17.57 6.20 6.26
N PHE A 199 18.22 6.35 7.41
CA PHE A 199 18.33 7.61 8.12
C PHE A 199 19.27 8.56 7.38
N VAL A 200 18.73 9.66 6.91
CA VAL A 200 19.43 10.72 6.18
C VAL A 200 19.86 11.88 7.10
N ARG A 201 19.14 12.07 8.20
CA ARG A 201 19.41 13.03 9.28
C ARG A 201 18.99 12.43 10.63
N PRO A 202 19.46 13.00 11.76
CA PRO A 202 18.85 12.65 13.05
C PRO A 202 17.32 12.79 12.97
N ARG A 203 16.59 11.73 13.34
CA ARG A 203 15.12 11.70 13.31
C ARG A 203 14.43 11.91 11.96
N GLN A 204 15.14 11.67 10.84
CA GLN A 204 14.56 11.71 9.48
C GLN A 204 15.10 10.57 8.65
N SER A 205 14.22 9.83 7.98
CA SER A 205 14.60 8.70 7.14
C SER A 205 13.82 8.66 5.83
N LEU A 206 14.44 8.08 4.82
CA LEU A 206 13.74 7.52 3.66
C LEU A 206 13.28 6.11 4.02
N THR A 207 12.07 5.77 3.61
CA THR A 207 11.48 4.44 3.82
C THR A 207 11.34 3.76 2.49
N PHE A 208 11.77 2.50 2.41
CA PHE A 208 11.61 1.64 1.25
C PHE A 208 10.95 0.34 1.68
N ALA A 209 9.93 -0.08 0.94
CA ALA A 209 9.22 -1.31 1.22
C ALA A 209 8.85 -2.09 -0.04
N ALA A 210 8.69 -3.40 0.12
CA ALA A 210 7.99 -4.28 -0.79
C ALA A 210 6.84 -4.94 -0.03
N ASN A 211 5.62 -4.76 -0.53
CA ASN A 211 4.39 -5.24 0.09
C ASN A 211 3.69 -6.23 -0.82
N ALA A 212 3.34 -7.39 -0.31
CA ALA A 212 2.39 -8.30 -0.92
C ALA A 212 1.01 -7.95 -0.37
N ILE A 213 0.09 -7.55 -1.24
CA ILE A 213 -1.24 -7.07 -0.88
C ILE A 213 -2.28 -7.96 -1.56
N HIS A 214 -3.22 -8.46 -0.77
CA HIS A 214 -4.39 -9.16 -1.28
C HIS A 214 -5.62 -8.27 -1.12
N ILE A 215 -6.41 -8.12 -2.19
CA ILE A 215 -7.67 -7.37 -2.16
C ILE A 215 -8.79 -8.40 -2.20
N SER A 216 -9.63 -8.41 -1.18
CA SER A 216 -10.68 -9.41 -1.01
C SER A 216 -11.98 -8.78 -0.56
N SER A 217 -13.05 -9.08 -1.26
CA SER A 217 -14.40 -8.72 -0.81
C SER A 217 -14.85 -9.55 0.40
N ALA A 218 -14.21 -10.69 0.67
CA ALA A 218 -14.64 -11.67 1.66
C ALA A 218 -16.15 -11.97 1.50
N SER A 219 -16.96 -11.63 2.52
CA SER A 219 -18.43 -11.77 2.51
C SER A 219 -19.17 -10.47 2.19
N LEU A 220 -18.48 -9.40 1.82
CA LEU A 220 -19.10 -8.10 1.49
C LEU A 220 -19.68 -8.06 0.08
N GLY A 221 -19.24 -8.95 -0.81
CA GLY A 221 -19.77 -9.11 -2.16
C GLY A 221 -20.54 -10.42 -2.30
N ASP A 222 -21.11 -10.66 -3.47
CA ASP A 222 -21.84 -11.89 -3.78
C ASP A 222 -20.91 -13.10 -3.79
N ARG A 223 -19.68 -12.89 -4.22
CA ARG A 223 -18.59 -13.88 -4.28
C ARG A 223 -17.22 -13.23 -4.16
N ASN A 224 -16.21 -14.04 -3.84
CA ASN A 224 -14.80 -13.66 -3.93
C ASN A 224 -14.20 -14.34 -5.18
N PRO A 225 -13.88 -13.59 -6.26
CA PRO A 225 -13.49 -14.18 -7.55
C PRO A 225 -12.03 -14.69 -7.58
N GLY A 226 -11.56 -15.28 -6.51
CA GLY A 226 -10.23 -15.89 -6.44
C GLY A 226 -9.14 -14.98 -5.90
N VAL A 227 -7.88 -15.35 -6.17
CA VAL A 227 -6.71 -14.65 -5.63
C VAL A 227 -6.49 -13.32 -6.36
N ASN A 228 -6.60 -12.22 -5.63
CA ASN A 228 -6.44 -10.86 -6.09
C ASN A 228 -5.23 -10.23 -5.41
N ALA A 229 -4.05 -10.77 -5.71
CA ALA A 229 -2.81 -10.39 -5.07
C ALA A 229 -1.97 -9.48 -5.97
N SER A 230 -1.17 -8.63 -5.35
CA SER A 230 -0.22 -7.74 -6.00
C SER A 230 1.07 -7.64 -5.20
N VAL A 231 2.16 -7.32 -5.88
CA VAL A 231 3.41 -6.89 -5.28
C VAL A 231 3.58 -5.41 -5.57
N GLN A 232 3.73 -4.63 -4.52
CA GLN A 232 3.82 -3.17 -4.62
C GLN A 232 5.05 -2.67 -3.85
N PHE A 233 5.75 -1.72 -4.45
CA PHE A 233 6.91 -1.06 -3.86
C PHE A 233 6.48 0.30 -3.33
N GLN A 234 6.96 0.62 -2.13
CA GLN A 234 6.66 1.88 -1.45
C GLN A 234 7.96 2.65 -1.22
N ILE A 235 7.89 3.95 -1.45
CA ILE A 235 8.91 4.92 -1.05
C ILE A 235 8.25 6.00 -0.20
N GLY A 236 8.86 6.33 0.93
CA GLY A 236 8.33 7.34 1.85
C GLY A 236 9.42 8.18 2.47
N TYR A 237 8.99 9.25 3.10
CA TYR A 237 9.82 10.08 3.96
C TYR A 237 9.23 10.11 5.36
N THR A 238 10.04 9.80 6.36
CA THR A 238 9.57 9.63 7.74
C THR A 238 10.28 10.57 8.67
N TRP A 239 9.50 11.26 9.50
CA TRP A 239 9.97 12.02 10.67
C TRP A 239 9.73 11.21 11.95
N TRP A 240 10.70 11.26 12.86
CA TRP A 240 10.69 10.55 14.13
C TRP A 240 10.65 11.55 15.29
N LYS A 241 9.61 11.47 16.14
CA LYS A 241 9.41 12.36 17.30
C LYS A 241 9.31 11.61 18.60
#